data_a9d5a45bce8e05c89671bca91a3a7f50
#
_entry.id   a9d5a45bce8e05c89671bca91a3a7f50
#
_cell.length_a   1.000
_cell.length_b   1.000
_cell.length_c   1.000
_cell.angle_alpha   90.00
_cell.angle_beta   90.00
_cell.angle_gamma   90.00
#
_symmetry.space_group_name_H-M   'P 1'
#
loop_
_entity.id
_entity.type
_entity.pdbx_description
1 polymer ?
#
loop_
_entity_poly.entity_id
_entity_poly.type
_entity_poly.pdbx_seq_one_letter_code
_entity_poly.pdbx_strand_id
1 'polypeptide(L)'
;MRNYLDFEKEVKSLEDSLEASKNPFDKDGISEVDTEKIKKIQEEINEKLDDIYSNLNSWQKTMVARHEDRPRANFYVKKIVSDFTQLSGDRLFGEDKSIIAGLGFIENKSVLVLAQEKGEDLNSRLDRNFGMMRPEGYRKCIRLMNLADRFGIPVVSFIDTPGAYPGIGAEQRGQAGAIASSIECCMSLKVPNISIIIGEGGSGGAIALASSNKVIMLEHSIYSVISPEGCASILWRDPGKSLEAAEAMKLTANELVKLGIVDEVVKEPLGGAHRDNEKIASDIKKSILENLKIFEKLTGDQIYNQRKTKFLQIGRDQGFKGLSETTEKGLGYVETTISKLFKLAQNKKIILTGILGALALAAILMF
;
A
#
# COMPACT_ATOMS: atom_id res chain seq x y z
N MET A 1 -27.21 -11.62 -3.00
CA MET A 1 -27.02 -11.94 -1.56
C MET A 1 -25.70 -11.32 -1.16
N ARG A 2 -25.64 -10.54 -0.08
CA ARG A 2 -24.38 -9.95 0.40
C ARG A 2 -23.49 -11.02 1.02
N ASN A 3 -22.18 -10.88 0.86
CA ASN A 3 -21.21 -11.66 1.62
C ASN A 3 -21.00 -11.00 2.98
N TYR A 4 -20.85 -11.80 4.04
CA TYR A 4 -20.63 -11.32 5.40
C TYR A 4 -19.36 -11.94 5.97
N LEU A 5 -18.61 -11.15 6.70
CA LEU A 5 -17.46 -11.63 7.43
C LEU A 5 -17.89 -12.31 8.74
N ASP A 6 -17.04 -13.16 9.30
CA ASP A 6 -17.37 -13.95 10.49
C ASP A 6 -17.84 -13.11 11.70
N PHE A 7 -17.33 -11.89 11.83
CA PHE A 7 -17.69 -10.96 12.88
C PHE A 7 -18.96 -10.15 12.58
N GLU A 8 -19.57 -10.31 11.38
CA GLU A 8 -20.82 -9.65 10.98
C GLU A 8 -22.06 -10.55 11.11
N LYS A 9 -21.97 -11.70 11.77
CA LYS A 9 -23.08 -12.66 11.89
C LYS A 9 -24.34 -12.07 12.49
N GLU A 10 -24.19 -11.20 13.48
CA GLU A 10 -25.35 -10.52 14.11
C GLU A 10 -25.99 -9.51 13.15
N VAL A 11 -25.19 -8.75 12.41
CA VAL A 11 -25.65 -7.82 11.36
C VAL A 11 -26.41 -8.58 10.28
N LYS A 12 -25.90 -9.73 9.85
CA LYS A 12 -26.59 -10.60 8.88
C LYS A 12 -27.98 -10.99 9.38
N SER A 13 -28.09 -11.46 10.61
CA SER A 13 -29.38 -11.84 11.20
C SER A 13 -30.39 -10.69 11.23
N LEU A 14 -29.92 -9.48 11.54
CA LEU A 14 -30.76 -8.27 11.53
C LEU A 14 -31.16 -7.88 10.08
N GLU A 15 -30.23 -7.94 9.12
CA GLU A 15 -30.55 -7.66 7.71
C GLU A 15 -31.52 -8.69 7.11
N ASP A 16 -31.39 -9.97 7.44
CA ASP A 16 -32.33 -11.01 7.05
C ASP A 16 -33.73 -10.72 7.65
N SER A 17 -33.80 -10.29 8.90
CA SER A 17 -35.04 -9.88 9.57
C SER A 17 -35.65 -8.62 8.95
N LEU A 18 -34.82 -7.68 8.54
CA LEU A 18 -35.23 -6.46 7.84
C LEU A 18 -35.83 -6.78 6.47
N GLU A 19 -35.19 -7.68 5.72
CA GLU A 19 -35.69 -8.11 4.40
C GLU A 19 -37.02 -8.85 4.52
N ALA A 20 -37.13 -9.73 5.51
CA ALA A 20 -38.41 -10.40 5.82
C ALA A 20 -39.52 -9.40 6.17
N SER A 21 -39.21 -8.35 6.96
CA SER A 21 -40.18 -7.32 7.36
C SER A 21 -40.58 -6.38 6.22
N LYS A 22 -39.76 -6.28 5.17
CA LYS A 22 -40.10 -5.52 3.94
C LYS A 22 -40.96 -6.31 2.94
N ASN A 23 -41.08 -7.61 3.10
CA ASN A 23 -41.88 -8.44 2.20
C ASN A 23 -43.37 -8.26 2.52
N PRO A 24 -44.22 -7.74 1.61
CA PRO A 24 -45.64 -7.54 1.84
C PRO A 24 -46.46 -8.85 1.83
N PHE A 25 -45.83 -9.98 1.49
CA PHE A 25 -46.51 -11.28 1.44
C PHE A 25 -46.03 -12.15 2.61
N ASP A 26 -46.87 -12.27 3.63
CA ASP A 26 -46.68 -13.26 4.68
C ASP A 26 -47.38 -14.59 4.34
N LYS A 27 -47.07 -15.65 5.10
CA LYS A 27 -47.63 -16.99 4.92
C LYS A 27 -49.18 -17.01 4.93
N ASP A 28 -49.77 -16.00 5.56
CA ASP A 28 -51.23 -15.87 5.80
C ASP A 28 -51.92 -14.83 4.89
N GLY A 29 -51.19 -14.22 3.91
CA GLY A 29 -51.76 -13.25 2.97
C GLY A 29 -50.97 -11.95 2.89
N ILE A 30 -51.64 -10.85 2.47
CA ILE A 30 -51.02 -9.51 2.40
C ILE A 30 -50.98 -8.93 3.84
N SER A 31 -49.79 -8.74 4.36
CA SER A 31 -49.58 -8.07 5.65
C SER A 31 -49.26 -6.58 5.45
N GLU A 32 -49.71 -5.74 6.37
CA GLU A 32 -49.36 -4.33 6.36
C GLU A 32 -47.87 -4.19 6.76
N VAL A 33 -47.07 -3.52 5.90
CA VAL A 33 -45.64 -3.30 6.18
C VAL A 33 -45.47 -2.34 7.34
N ASP A 34 -44.98 -2.83 8.47
CA ASP A 34 -44.72 -2.03 9.68
C ASP A 34 -43.49 -1.15 9.49
N THR A 35 -43.71 0.09 9.08
CA THR A 35 -42.63 1.08 8.85
C THR A 35 -41.86 1.46 10.09
N GLU A 36 -42.48 1.44 11.30
CA GLU A 36 -41.78 1.73 12.54
C GLU A 36 -40.85 0.59 12.94
N LYS A 37 -41.28 -0.64 12.77
CA LYS A 37 -40.43 -1.82 12.98
C LYS A 37 -39.24 -1.84 12.04
N ILE A 38 -39.46 -1.57 10.75
CA ILE A 38 -38.38 -1.45 9.75
C ILE A 38 -37.38 -0.40 10.17
N LYS A 39 -37.82 0.78 10.60
CA LYS A 39 -36.95 1.86 11.06
C LYS A 39 -36.12 1.46 12.27
N LYS A 40 -36.73 0.82 13.29
CA LYS A 40 -36.00 0.33 14.45
C LYS A 40 -34.94 -0.70 14.12
N ILE A 41 -35.26 -1.68 13.26
CA ILE A 41 -34.25 -2.68 12.80
C ILE A 41 -33.13 -2.00 12.05
N GLN A 42 -33.42 -1.01 11.21
CA GLN A 42 -32.39 -0.26 10.47
C GLN A 42 -31.46 0.54 11.40
N GLU A 43 -32.00 1.16 12.45
CA GLU A 43 -31.23 1.87 13.48
C GLU A 43 -30.33 0.87 14.24
N GLU A 44 -30.87 -0.29 14.63
CA GLU A 44 -30.11 -1.34 15.31
C GLU A 44 -28.97 -1.89 14.43
N ILE A 45 -29.21 -2.09 13.14
CA ILE A 45 -28.17 -2.48 12.16
C ILE A 45 -27.05 -1.42 12.14
N ASN A 46 -27.40 -0.15 12.06
CA ASN A 46 -26.42 0.93 11.99
C ASN A 46 -25.61 1.04 13.29
N GLU A 47 -26.24 0.94 14.45
CA GLU A 47 -25.55 0.93 15.75
C GLU A 47 -24.59 -0.27 15.86
N LYS A 48 -25.06 -1.45 15.43
CA LYS A 48 -24.21 -2.65 15.48
C LYS A 48 -23.02 -2.58 14.52
N LEU A 49 -23.23 -2.06 13.32
CA LEU A 49 -22.15 -1.81 12.36
C LEU A 49 -21.15 -0.79 12.91
N ASP A 50 -21.62 0.29 13.54
CA ASP A 50 -20.74 1.30 14.12
C ASP A 50 -19.88 0.71 15.24
N ASP A 51 -20.49 -0.06 16.16
CA ASP A 51 -19.76 -0.76 17.22
C ASP A 51 -18.67 -1.70 16.67
N ILE A 52 -19.02 -2.55 15.69
CA ILE A 52 -18.09 -3.49 15.09
C ILE A 52 -16.95 -2.75 14.35
N TYR A 53 -17.29 -1.81 13.46
CA TYR A 53 -16.32 -1.19 12.56
C TYR A 53 -15.45 -0.13 13.22
N SER A 54 -15.90 0.46 14.33
CA SER A 54 -15.08 1.33 15.17
C SER A 54 -14.01 0.57 15.95
N ASN A 55 -14.22 -0.73 16.22
CA ASN A 55 -13.36 -1.56 17.06
C ASN A 55 -12.60 -2.67 16.32
N LEU A 56 -12.54 -2.61 14.98
CA LEU A 56 -11.83 -3.62 14.19
C LEU A 56 -10.33 -3.68 14.54
N ASN A 57 -9.84 -4.89 14.87
CA ASN A 57 -8.41 -5.15 14.99
C ASN A 57 -7.72 -5.23 13.61
N SER A 58 -6.39 -5.31 13.58
CA SER A 58 -5.60 -5.31 12.33
C SER A 58 -5.91 -6.49 11.41
N TRP A 59 -6.23 -7.67 11.99
CA TRP A 59 -6.62 -8.84 11.21
C TRP A 59 -8.02 -8.68 10.60
N GLN A 60 -8.99 -8.19 11.36
CA GLN A 60 -10.33 -7.90 10.85
C GLN A 60 -10.28 -6.85 9.73
N LYS A 61 -9.46 -5.80 9.86
CA LYS A 61 -9.22 -4.84 8.76
C LYS A 61 -8.63 -5.50 7.54
N THR A 62 -7.73 -6.47 7.71
CA THR A 62 -7.22 -7.28 6.60
C THR A 62 -8.34 -8.04 5.89
N MET A 63 -9.27 -8.62 6.65
CA MET A 63 -10.43 -9.32 6.07
C MET A 63 -11.36 -8.36 5.32
N VAL A 64 -11.62 -7.16 5.86
CA VAL A 64 -12.41 -6.11 5.16
C VAL A 64 -11.70 -5.64 3.89
N ALA A 65 -10.37 -5.45 3.90
CA ALA A 65 -9.60 -5.08 2.71
C ALA A 65 -9.72 -6.13 1.59
N ARG A 66 -9.92 -7.40 1.95
CA ARG A 66 -10.06 -8.55 1.05
C ARG A 66 -11.50 -8.90 0.71
N HIS A 67 -12.47 -8.18 1.29
CA HIS A 67 -13.89 -8.51 1.12
C HIS A 67 -14.25 -8.73 -0.35
N GLU A 68 -15.06 -9.76 -0.64
CA GLU A 68 -15.38 -10.15 -2.03
C GLU A 68 -16.14 -9.06 -2.77
N ASP A 69 -17.08 -8.39 -2.11
CA ASP A 69 -17.92 -7.33 -2.66
C ASP A 69 -17.22 -5.95 -2.65
N ARG A 70 -15.96 -5.86 -2.16
CA ARG A 70 -15.22 -4.58 -2.15
C ARG A 70 -14.99 -4.09 -3.58
N PRO A 71 -15.31 -2.82 -3.90
CA PRO A 71 -15.11 -2.27 -5.23
C PRO A 71 -13.66 -2.43 -5.69
N ARG A 72 -13.48 -2.98 -6.90
CA ARG A 72 -12.16 -3.16 -7.53
C ARG A 72 -11.75 -1.92 -8.33
N ALA A 73 -10.51 -1.87 -8.76
CA ALA A 73 -9.95 -0.71 -9.45
C ALA A 73 -10.74 -0.34 -10.71
N ASN A 74 -11.21 -1.31 -11.49
CA ASN A 74 -12.05 -1.08 -12.66
C ASN A 74 -13.35 -0.31 -12.35
N PHE A 75 -13.95 -0.55 -11.18
CA PHE A 75 -15.11 0.20 -10.72
C PHE A 75 -14.76 1.69 -10.54
N TYR A 76 -13.69 1.99 -9.82
CA TYR A 76 -13.26 3.37 -9.59
C TYR A 76 -12.87 4.10 -10.89
N VAL A 77 -12.17 3.41 -11.79
CA VAL A 77 -11.84 3.98 -13.11
C VAL A 77 -13.12 4.38 -13.85
N LYS A 78 -14.12 3.50 -13.93
CA LYS A 78 -15.39 3.77 -14.61
C LYS A 78 -16.23 4.88 -13.97
N LYS A 79 -16.14 5.04 -12.64
CA LYS A 79 -16.95 6.02 -11.90
C LYS A 79 -16.29 7.40 -11.82
N ILE A 80 -14.98 7.45 -11.76
CA ILE A 80 -14.22 8.68 -11.48
C ILE A 80 -13.68 9.31 -12.76
N VAL A 81 -13.34 8.49 -13.77
CA VAL A 81 -12.62 8.93 -14.97
C VAL A 81 -13.54 8.93 -16.18
N SER A 82 -13.71 10.10 -16.81
CA SER A 82 -14.41 10.22 -18.09
C SER A 82 -13.46 10.09 -19.29
N ASP A 83 -14.01 9.72 -20.45
CA ASP A 83 -13.28 9.58 -21.72
C ASP A 83 -12.02 8.74 -21.60
N PHE A 84 -12.10 7.68 -20.80
CA PHE A 84 -10.96 6.80 -20.54
C PHE A 84 -10.55 6.02 -21.78
N THR A 85 -9.33 6.27 -22.24
CA THR A 85 -8.71 5.52 -23.35
C THR A 85 -7.62 4.59 -22.79
N GLN A 86 -7.90 3.29 -22.82
CA GLN A 86 -6.96 2.28 -22.35
C GLN A 86 -5.77 2.13 -23.29
N LEU A 87 -4.57 2.04 -22.73
CA LEU A 87 -3.32 1.85 -23.44
C LEU A 87 -2.67 0.53 -23.01
N SER A 88 -2.46 -0.37 -23.96
CA SER A 88 -1.99 -1.73 -23.72
C SER A 88 -0.53 -1.95 -24.09
N GLY A 89 0.08 -2.99 -23.54
CA GLY A 89 1.38 -3.55 -23.88
C GLY A 89 2.58 -2.74 -23.36
N ASP A 90 3.64 -3.48 -23.04
CA ASP A 90 4.92 -2.91 -22.60
C ASP A 90 5.86 -2.52 -23.74
N ARG A 91 5.52 -2.82 -25.00
CA ARG A 91 6.34 -2.64 -26.21
C ARG A 91 7.60 -3.51 -26.26
N LEU A 92 7.66 -4.53 -25.41
CA LEU A 92 8.80 -5.44 -25.33
C LEU A 92 8.40 -6.92 -25.40
N PHE A 93 7.41 -7.32 -24.59
CA PHE A 93 6.97 -8.71 -24.48
C PHE A 93 5.47 -8.89 -24.73
N GLY A 94 4.60 -8.12 -24.02
CA GLY A 94 3.16 -8.33 -24.15
C GLY A 94 2.31 -7.44 -23.26
N GLU A 95 1.07 -7.86 -23.09
CA GLU A 95 0.09 -7.21 -22.22
C GLU A 95 0.01 -7.94 -20.88
N ASP A 96 -0.15 -7.18 -19.82
CA ASP A 96 -0.50 -7.67 -18.51
C ASP A 96 -1.89 -7.15 -18.12
N LYS A 97 -2.84 -8.06 -18.00
CA LYS A 97 -4.22 -7.74 -17.66
C LYS A 97 -4.42 -7.37 -16.19
N SER A 98 -3.45 -7.63 -15.31
CA SER A 98 -3.50 -7.27 -13.90
C SER A 98 -3.36 -5.77 -13.65
N ILE A 99 -3.06 -4.99 -14.69
CA ILE A 99 -3.01 -3.53 -14.64
C ILE A 99 -3.80 -2.91 -15.78
N ILE A 100 -4.82 -2.13 -15.43
CA ILE A 100 -5.55 -1.25 -16.34
C ILE A 100 -4.78 0.07 -16.38
N ALA A 101 -4.41 0.53 -17.55
CA ALA A 101 -3.66 1.77 -17.68
C ALA A 101 -4.15 2.57 -18.89
N GLY A 102 -4.22 3.89 -18.78
CA GLY A 102 -4.72 4.74 -19.86
C GLY A 102 -4.85 6.20 -19.47
N LEU A 103 -5.25 6.99 -20.43
CA LEU A 103 -5.51 8.42 -20.28
C LEU A 103 -7.01 8.69 -20.18
N GLY A 104 -7.38 9.68 -19.41
CA GLY A 104 -8.77 10.15 -19.27
C GLY A 104 -8.83 11.45 -18.51
N PHE A 105 -10.03 11.81 -18.08
CA PHE A 105 -10.25 13.07 -17.35
C PHE A 105 -10.89 12.80 -15.99
N ILE A 106 -10.41 13.48 -14.96
CA ILE A 106 -11.13 13.65 -13.70
C ILE A 106 -11.63 15.09 -13.66
N GLU A 107 -12.93 15.25 -13.89
CA GLU A 107 -13.55 16.54 -14.27
C GLU A 107 -12.84 17.14 -15.50
N ASN A 108 -12.21 18.29 -15.37
CA ASN A 108 -11.52 18.99 -16.45
C ASN A 108 -10.00 18.74 -16.46
N LYS A 109 -9.48 17.81 -15.67
CA LYS A 109 -8.04 17.53 -15.57
C LYS A 109 -7.69 16.25 -16.29
N SER A 110 -6.84 16.34 -17.31
CA SER A 110 -6.24 15.16 -17.94
C SER A 110 -5.39 14.42 -16.92
N VAL A 111 -5.52 13.10 -16.84
CA VAL A 111 -4.74 12.24 -15.93
C VAL A 111 -4.29 10.97 -16.64
N LEU A 112 -3.12 10.48 -16.28
CA LEU A 112 -2.75 9.09 -16.51
C LEU A 112 -3.28 8.26 -15.33
N VAL A 113 -4.03 7.22 -15.63
CA VAL A 113 -4.52 6.27 -14.63
C VAL A 113 -3.75 4.96 -14.75
N LEU A 114 -3.29 4.45 -13.61
CA LEU A 114 -2.66 3.14 -13.44
C LEU A 114 -3.44 2.40 -12.35
N ALA A 115 -4.14 1.30 -12.68
CA ALA A 115 -5.08 0.67 -11.78
C ALA A 115 -4.83 -0.84 -11.71
N GLN A 116 -4.30 -1.30 -10.56
CA GLN A 116 -4.13 -2.74 -10.31
C GLN A 116 -5.49 -3.39 -10.12
N GLU A 117 -5.79 -4.39 -10.93
CA GLU A 117 -7.10 -4.99 -11.03
C GLU A 117 -7.06 -6.49 -10.70
N LYS A 118 -7.76 -6.86 -9.64
CA LYS A 118 -7.86 -8.27 -9.18
C LYS A 118 -8.85 -9.12 -9.97
N GLY A 119 -9.84 -8.49 -10.59
CA GLY A 119 -10.99 -9.17 -11.18
C GLY A 119 -12.14 -9.39 -10.19
N GLU A 120 -13.34 -9.56 -10.72
CA GLU A 120 -14.60 -9.65 -9.96
C GLU A 120 -15.00 -11.11 -9.69
N ASP A 121 -14.88 -11.97 -10.70
CA ASP A 121 -15.17 -13.41 -10.65
C ASP A 121 -13.90 -14.25 -10.77
N LEU A 122 -14.01 -15.56 -10.55
CA LEU A 122 -12.86 -16.47 -10.54
C LEU A 122 -12.08 -16.44 -11.87
N ASN A 123 -12.76 -16.43 -13.00
CA ASN A 123 -12.10 -16.44 -14.31
C ASN A 123 -11.33 -15.15 -14.56
N SER A 124 -11.94 -14.00 -14.27
CA SER A 124 -11.28 -12.71 -14.38
C SER A 124 -10.15 -12.55 -13.38
N ARG A 125 -10.25 -13.12 -12.17
CA ARG A 125 -9.16 -13.15 -11.18
C ARG A 125 -7.97 -13.97 -11.67
N LEU A 126 -8.20 -15.14 -12.25
CA LEU A 126 -7.14 -15.96 -12.84
C LEU A 126 -6.46 -15.25 -14.01
N ASP A 127 -7.23 -14.65 -14.90
CA ASP A 127 -6.74 -13.89 -16.07
C ASP A 127 -5.85 -12.69 -15.65
N ARG A 128 -6.15 -12.10 -14.49
CA ARG A 128 -5.46 -10.94 -13.91
C ARG A 128 -4.44 -11.29 -12.81
N ASN A 129 -4.11 -12.58 -12.67
CA ASN A 129 -3.21 -13.08 -11.62
C ASN A 129 -3.55 -12.53 -10.23
N PHE A 130 -4.85 -12.37 -9.90
CA PHE A 130 -5.31 -11.79 -8.63
C PHE A 130 -4.74 -10.38 -8.33
N GLY A 131 -4.48 -9.60 -9.37
CA GLY A 131 -3.88 -8.26 -9.26
C GLY A 131 -2.36 -8.27 -9.11
N MET A 132 -1.73 -9.44 -9.21
CA MET A 132 -0.27 -9.56 -9.15
C MET A 132 0.33 -9.30 -10.53
N MET A 133 1.00 -8.15 -10.68
CA MET A 133 1.63 -7.78 -11.95
C MET A 133 2.86 -8.62 -12.27
N ARG A 134 2.99 -8.93 -13.55
CA ARG A 134 4.19 -9.49 -14.19
C ARG A 134 5.14 -8.37 -14.64
N PRO A 135 6.39 -8.69 -15.08
CA PRO A 135 7.34 -7.66 -15.52
C PRO A 135 6.80 -6.72 -16.60
N GLU A 136 6.01 -7.26 -17.52
CA GLU A 136 5.37 -6.49 -18.61
C GLU A 136 4.36 -5.46 -18.07
N GLY A 137 3.68 -5.73 -16.96
CA GLY A 137 2.80 -4.77 -16.31
C GLY A 137 3.57 -3.56 -15.76
N TYR A 138 4.67 -3.79 -15.05
CA TYR A 138 5.54 -2.71 -14.55
C TYR A 138 6.15 -1.91 -15.69
N ARG A 139 6.65 -2.57 -16.75
CA ARG A 139 7.21 -1.89 -17.93
C ARG A 139 6.15 -1.07 -18.68
N LYS A 140 4.91 -1.55 -18.77
CA LYS A 140 3.78 -0.77 -19.28
C LYS A 140 3.57 0.50 -18.45
N CYS A 141 3.57 0.39 -17.11
CA CYS A 141 3.46 1.55 -16.23
C CYS A 141 4.60 2.55 -16.45
N ILE A 142 5.86 2.09 -16.49
CA ILE A 142 7.04 2.94 -16.77
C ILE A 142 6.87 3.69 -18.09
N ARG A 143 6.51 2.98 -19.16
CA ARG A 143 6.29 3.58 -20.48
C ARG A 143 5.26 4.70 -20.46
N LEU A 144 4.15 4.46 -19.75
CA LEU A 144 3.06 5.44 -19.66
C LEU A 144 3.37 6.59 -18.71
N MET A 145 4.06 6.34 -17.60
CA MET A 145 4.54 7.39 -16.70
C MET A 145 5.52 8.34 -17.40
N ASN A 146 6.44 7.82 -18.19
CA ASN A 146 7.34 8.62 -19.00
C ASN A 146 6.59 9.45 -20.07
N LEU A 147 5.50 8.89 -20.63
CA LEU A 147 4.63 9.64 -21.54
C LEU A 147 3.93 10.79 -20.79
N ALA A 148 3.35 10.51 -19.63
CA ALA A 148 2.67 11.49 -18.80
C ALA A 148 3.61 12.61 -18.36
N ASP A 149 4.83 12.29 -17.94
CA ASP A 149 5.84 13.26 -17.53
C ASP A 149 6.22 14.21 -18.68
N ARG A 150 6.39 13.65 -19.90
CA ARG A 150 6.70 14.45 -21.10
C ARG A 150 5.61 15.45 -21.45
N PHE A 151 4.34 15.10 -21.23
CA PHE A 151 3.19 15.94 -21.57
C PHE A 151 2.64 16.74 -20.38
N GLY A 152 3.29 16.67 -19.22
CA GLY A 152 2.84 17.40 -18.02
C GLY A 152 1.54 16.86 -17.43
N ILE A 153 1.22 15.57 -17.63
CA ILE A 153 -0.02 14.93 -17.19
C ILE A 153 0.19 14.29 -15.82
N PRO A 154 -0.60 14.65 -14.79
CA PRO A 154 -0.55 14.00 -13.48
C PRO A 154 -0.83 12.49 -13.56
N VAL A 155 -0.21 11.73 -12.66
CA VAL A 155 -0.40 10.27 -12.54
C VAL A 155 -1.27 9.96 -11.33
N VAL A 156 -2.29 9.14 -11.51
CA VAL A 156 -3.17 8.62 -10.46
C VAL A 156 -3.14 7.10 -10.50
N SER A 157 -2.72 6.49 -9.38
CA SER A 157 -2.61 5.04 -9.28
C SER A 157 -3.59 4.46 -8.27
N PHE A 158 -4.40 3.48 -8.67
CA PHE A 158 -5.23 2.68 -7.77
C PHE A 158 -4.50 1.37 -7.48
N ILE A 159 -4.25 1.10 -6.20
CA ILE A 159 -3.44 -0.04 -5.74
C ILE A 159 -4.33 -1.05 -5.04
N ASP A 160 -4.40 -2.25 -5.61
CA ASP A 160 -5.05 -3.40 -5.01
C ASP A 160 -4.36 -4.70 -5.48
N THR A 161 -3.34 -5.10 -4.75
CA THR A 161 -2.53 -6.29 -5.06
C THR A 161 -2.02 -6.96 -3.78
N PRO A 162 -2.00 -8.28 -3.70
CA PRO A 162 -1.30 -8.98 -2.61
C PRO A 162 0.24 -8.96 -2.77
N GLY A 163 0.74 -8.58 -3.96
CA GLY A 163 2.19 -8.53 -4.25
C GLY A 163 2.50 -8.60 -5.74
N ALA A 164 3.77 -8.82 -6.06
CA ALA A 164 4.21 -9.10 -7.42
C ALA A 164 3.99 -10.57 -7.78
N TYR A 165 3.76 -10.89 -9.05
CA TYR A 165 3.56 -12.28 -9.50
C TYR A 165 4.83 -13.12 -9.30
N PRO A 166 4.78 -14.24 -8.52
CA PRO A 166 5.97 -14.99 -8.12
C PRO A 166 6.34 -16.14 -9.07
N GLY A 167 5.76 -16.19 -10.28
CA GLY A 167 5.96 -17.31 -11.20
C GLY A 167 7.31 -17.28 -11.90
N ILE A 168 7.87 -18.46 -12.24
CA ILE A 168 9.14 -18.65 -12.93
C ILE A 168 9.24 -17.79 -14.19
N GLY A 169 8.19 -17.73 -15.01
CA GLY A 169 8.19 -16.90 -16.22
C GLY A 169 8.32 -15.40 -15.94
N ALA A 170 7.92 -14.91 -14.77
CA ALA A 170 8.15 -13.52 -14.36
C ALA A 170 9.61 -13.32 -13.98
N GLU A 171 10.20 -14.22 -13.21
CA GLU A 171 11.61 -14.17 -12.85
C GLU A 171 12.52 -14.18 -14.11
N GLN A 172 12.24 -15.07 -15.05
CA GLN A 172 12.97 -15.14 -16.32
C GLN A 172 12.92 -13.85 -17.15
N ARG A 173 11.83 -13.08 -17.02
CA ARG A 173 11.65 -11.80 -17.72
C ARG A 173 12.01 -10.59 -16.87
N GLY A 174 12.69 -10.80 -15.72
CA GLY A 174 13.27 -9.75 -14.89
C GLY A 174 12.29 -9.05 -13.97
N GLN A 175 11.49 -9.81 -13.18
CA GLN A 175 10.50 -9.29 -12.26
C GLN A 175 11.08 -8.24 -11.29
N ALA A 176 12.17 -8.58 -10.60
CA ALA A 176 12.80 -7.68 -9.65
C ALA A 176 13.30 -6.38 -10.31
N GLY A 177 13.93 -6.51 -11.47
CA GLY A 177 14.41 -5.36 -12.26
C GLY A 177 13.26 -4.45 -12.71
N ALA A 178 12.13 -5.03 -13.16
CA ALA A 178 10.97 -4.27 -13.60
C ALA A 178 10.32 -3.50 -12.42
N ILE A 179 10.24 -4.10 -11.24
CA ILE A 179 9.77 -3.44 -10.01
C ILE A 179 10.70 -2.28 -9.64
N ALA A 180 12.01 -2.51 -9.58
CA ALA A 180 13.00 -1.48 -9.23
C ALA A 180 12.94 -0.29 -10.20
N SER A 181 12.88 -0.56 -11.51
CA SER A 181 12.75 0.49 -12.53
C SER A 181 11.43 1.25 -12.45
N SER A 182 10.33 0.59 -12.01
CA SER A 182 9.06 1.29 -11.78
C SER A 182 9.15 2.25 -10.60
N ILE A 183 9.78 1.84 -9.49
CA ILE A 183 10.05 2.71 -8.33
C ILE A 183 10.91 3.91 -8.76
N GLU A 184 12.01 3.66 -9.48
CA GLU A 184 12.89 4.70 -10.00
C GLU A 184 12.13 5.69 -10.90
N CYS A 185 11.30 5.19 -11.81
CA CYS A 185 10.44 6.02 -12.67
C CYS A 185 9.48 6.87 -11.84
N CYS A 186 8.74 6.27 -10.87
CA CYS A 186 7.89 7.03 -9.96
C CYS A 186 8.66 8.14 -9.24
N MET A 187 9.87 7.84 -8.75
CA MET A 187 10.69 8.80 -8.02
C MET A 187 11.24 9.92 -8.90
N SER A 188 11.43 9.69 -10.20
CA SER A 188 12.02 10.67 -11.13
C SER A 188 11.00 11.63 -11.78
N LEU A 189 9.70 11.34 -11.72
CA LEU A 189 8.67 12.15 -12.36
C LEU A 189 8.70 13.62 -11.90
N LYS A 190 8.49 14.53 -12.84
CA LYS A 190 8.30 15.96 -12.59
C LYS A 190 6.84 16.38 -12.56
N VAL A 191 5.93 15.46 -12.83
CA VAL A 191 4.48 15.63 -12.66
C VAL A 191 4.00 15.11 -11.31
N PRO A 192 2.84 15.59 -10.80
CA PRO A 192 2.22 15.03 -9.61
C PRO A 192 1.93 13.54 -9.78
N ASN A 193 2.25 12.76 -8.75
CA ASN A 193 1.92 11.34 -8.67
C ASN A 193 1.17 11.09 -7.37
N ILE A 194 -0.06 10.57 -7.48
CA ILE A 194 -0.95 10.28 -6.37
C ILE A 194 -1.31 8.79 -6.42
N SER A 195 -1.10 8.09 -5.33
CA SER A 195 -1.44 6.66 -5.22
C SER A 195 -2.50 6.45 -4.16
N ILE A 196 -3.52 5.65 -4.49
CA ILE A 196 -4.64 5.33 -3.61
C ILE A 196 -4.65 3.82 -3.37
N ILE A 197 -4.46 3.40 -2.12
CA ILE A 197 -4.57 2.00 -1.72
C ILE A 197 -6.04 1.73 -1.40
N ILE A 198 -6.70 0.98 -2.29
CA ILE A 198 -8.15 0.74 -2.25
C ILE A 198 -8.53 -0.58 -1.58
N GLY A 199 -7.58 -1.48 -1.40
CA GLY A 199 -7.77 -2.80 -0.77
C GLY A 199 -6.46 -3.26 -0.15
N GLU A 200 -5.74 -4.16 -0.82
CA GLU A 200 -4.43 -4.61 -0.37
C GLU A 200 -3.31 -3.88 -1.10
N GLY A 201 -2.38 -3.30 -0.33
CA GLY A 201 -1.12 -2.79 -0.83
C GLY A 201 0.02 -3.74 -0.47
N GLY A 202 0.26 -4.78 -1.29
CA GLY A 202 1.22 -5.83 -0.97
C GLY A 202 2.60 -5.59 -1.58
N SER A 203 3.63 -5.56 -0.72
CA SER A 203 5.04 -5.74 -1.05
C SER A 203 5.55 -4.88 -2.22
N GLY A 204 6.48 -5.42 -3.01
CA GLY A 204 7.02 -4.82 -4.23
C GLY A 204 5.95 -4.47 -5.28
N GLY A 205 4.85 -5.22 -5.31
CA GLY A 205 3.71 -4.94 -6.20
C GLY A 205 3.06 -3.60 -5.93
N ALA A 206 2.92 -3.23 -4.67
CA ALA A 206 2.34 -1.95 -4.28
C ALA A 206 3.35 -0.80 -4.37
N ILE A 207 4.56 -0.95 -3.80
CA ILE A 207 5.55 0.13 -3.75
C ILE A 207 6.02 0.57 -5.14
N ALA A 208 5.96 -0.33 -6.13
CA ALA A 208 6.28 -0.04 -7.53
C ALA A 208 5.45 1.13 -8.11
N LEU A 209 4.26 1.39 -7.56
CA LEU A 209 3.37 2.51 -7.93
C LEU A 209 3.14 3.48 -6.78
N ALA A 210 3.35 3.07 -5.51
CA ALA A 210 3.13 3.89 -4.32
C ALA A 210 4.32 4.81 -3.97
N SER A 211 5.41 4.79 -4.76
CA SER A 211 6.51 5.74 -4.61
C SER A 211 6.11 7.12 -5.15
N SER A 212 5.11 7.75 -4.52
CA SER A 212 4.35 8.88 -5.03
C SER A 212 4.42 10.12 -4.11
N ASN A 213 4.06 11.30 -4.64
CA ASN A 213 3.97 12.53 -3.87
C ASN A 213 2.95 12.42 -2.74
N LYS A 214 1.82 11.76 -3.03
CA LYS A 214 0.76 11.50 -2.07
C LYS A 214 0.39 10.02 -2.08
N VAL A 215 0.42 9.40 -0.93
CA VAL A 215 -0.09 8.05 -0.68
C VAL A 215 -1.34 8.17 0.17
N ILE A 216 -2.47 7.83 -0.43
CA ILE A 216 -3.79 7.86 0.18
C ILE A 216 -4.21 6.42 0.46
N MET A 217 -4.85 6.18 1.58
CA MET A 217 -5.43 4.86 1.89
C MET A 217 -6.90 4.98 2.20
N LEU A 218 -7.69 3.98 1.81
CA LEU A 218 -9.02 3.79 2.38
C LEU A 218 -8.90 3.29 3.82
N GLU A 219 -9.85 3.64 4.67
CA GLU A 219 -9.81 3.42 6.12
C GLU A 219 -9.57 1.96 6.52
N HIS A 220 -10.19 1.03 5.78
CA HIS A 220 -10.07 -0.41 6.01
C HIS A 220 -9.20 -1.13 4.98
N SER A 221 -8.38 -0.40 4.22
CA SER A 221 -7.33 -0.99 3.41
C SER A 221 -6.09 -1.32 4.25
N ILE A 222 -5.20 -2.16 3.70
CA ILE A 222 -3.93 -2.52 4.34
C ILE A 222 -2.76 -2.24 3.40
N TYR A 223 -1.60 -1.87 3.98
CA TYR A 223 -0.36 -1.70 3.24
C TYR A 223 0.80 -2.31 4.00
N SER A 224 1.47 -3.29 3.41
CA SER A 224 2.49 -4.07 4.10
C SER A 224 3.51 -4.71 3.14
N VAL A 225 4.66 -5.09 3.69
CA VAL A 225 5.73 -5.76 2.92
C VAL A 225 5.43 -7.23 2.62
N ILE A 226 4.55 -7.86 3.38
CA ILE A 226 4.17 -9.27 3.26
C ILE A 226 2.75 -9.44 3.83
N SER A 227 2.05 -10.52 3.48
CA SER A 227 0.77 -10.83 4.12
C SER A 227 0.95 -11.23 5.59
N PRO A 228 -0.04 -10.99 6.47
CA PRO A 228 0.03 -11.42 7.86
C PRO A 228 0.29 -12.93 8.01
N GLU A 229 -0.31 -13.77 7.17
CA GLU A 229 -0.10 -15.22 7.14
C GLU A 229 1.34 -15.58 6.77
N GLY A 230 1.90 -14.88 5.78
CA GLY A 230 3.30 -15.04 5.38
C GLY A 230 4.26 -14.63 6.51
N CYS A 231 4.00 -13.51 7.15
CA CYS A 231 4.75 -13.01 8.30
C CYS A 231 4.69 -14.02 9.47
N ALA A 232 3.49 -14.52 9.80
CA ALA A 232 3.28 -15.53 10.84
C ALA A 232 4.05 -16.80 10.55
N SER A 233 4.02 -17.28 9.31
CA SER A 233 4.75 -18.47 8.88
C SER A 233 6.27 -18.32 9.03
N ILE A 234 6.81 -17.14 8.71
CA ILE A 234 8.25 -16.87 8.79
C ILE A 234 8.71 -16.69 10.25
N LEU A 235 8.02 -15.84 11.03
CA LEU A 235 8.46 -15.45 12.36
C LEU A 235 8.08 -16.47 13.44
N TRP A 236 6.89 -17.04 13.36
CA TRP A 236 6.38 -17.98 14.36
C TRP A 236 6.33 -19.43 13.87
N ARG A 237 6.57 -19.68 12.57
CA ARG A 237 6.40 -21.00 11.92
C ARG A 237 4.99 -21.57 12.10
N ASP A 238 4.00 -20.68 12.26
CA ASP A 238 2.61 -20.99 12.50
C ASP A 238 1.71 -19.98 11.78
N PRO A 239 1.09 -20.34 10.64
CA PRO A 239 0.16 -19.46 9.91
C PRO A 239 -1.07 -19.05 10.73
N GLY A 240 -1.43 -19.82 11.77
CA GLY A 240 -2.55 -19.52 12.66
C GLY A 240 -2.36 -18.24 13.49
N LYS A 241 -1.11 -17.74 13.59
CA LYS A 241 -0.77 -16.49 14.29
C LYS A 241 -0.88 -15.23 13.42
N SER A 242 -1.80 -15.25 12.45
CA SER A 242 -2.02 -14.11 11.55
C SER A 242 -2.52 -12.85 12.26
N LEU A 243 -3.23 -12.98 13.37
CA LEU A 243 -3.68 -11.85 14.18
C LEU A 243 -2.47 -11.13 14.81
N GLU A 244 -1.63 -11.87 15.53
CA GLU A 244 -0.44 -11.31 16.17
C GLU A 244 0.52 -10.71 15.14
N ALA A 245 0.63 -11.36 13.98
CA ALA A 245 1.43 -10.84 12.87
C ALA A 245 0.85 -9.52 12.33
N ALA A 246 -0.46 -9.43 12.09
CA ALA A 246 -1.11 -8.22 11.61
C ALA A 246 -0.93 -7.02 12.56
N GLU A 247 -1.03 -7.27 13.87
CA GLU A 247 -0.80 -6.24 14.90
C GLU A 247 0.67 -5.79 14.96
N ALA A 248 1.61 -6.74 14.91
CA ALA A 248 3.03 -6.44 14.94
C ALA A 248 3.51 -5.66 13.70
N MET A 249 2.91 -5.91 12.54
CA MET A 249 3.26 -5.29 11.25
C MET A 249 2.79 -3.85 11.11
N LYS A 250 1.85 -3.38 11.93
CA LYS A 250 1.29 -2.02 11.87
C LYS A 250 0.81 -1.61 10.47
N LEU A 251 0.06 -2.50 9.83
CA LEU A 251 -0.31 -2.40 8.43
C LEU A 251 -1.57 -1.58 8.13
N THR A 252 -2.23 -1.05 9.18
CA THR A 252 -3.48 -0.30 9.03
C THR A 252 -3.27 1.16 8.65
N ALA A 253 -4.25 1.77 7.99
CA ALA A 253 -4.17 3.15 7.52
C ALA A 253 -3.77 4.14 8.64
N ASN A 254 -4.42 4.03 9.81
CA ASN A 254 -4.16 4.91 10.94
C ASN A 254 -2.74 4.76 11.52
N GLU A 255 -2.19 3.55 11.54
CA GLU A 255 -0.83 3.31 12.01
C GLU A 255 0.20 3.86 11.00
N LEU A 256 -0.06 3.67 9.71
CA LEU A 256 0.85 4.14 8.65
C LEU A 256 0.86 5.66 8.50
N VAL A 257 -0.24 6.35 8.81
CA VAL A 257 -0.25 7.82 8.93
C VAL A 257 0.63 8.27 10.09
N LYS A 258 0.53 7.61 11.26
CA LYS A 258 1.40 7.93 12.42
C LYS A 258 2.88 7.71 12.13
N LEU A 259 3.20 6.75 11.25
CA LEU A 259 4.57 6.46 10.80
C LEU A 259 5.04 7.39 9.66
N GLY A 260 4.18 8.26 9.13
CA GLY A 260 4.50 9.16 8.03
C GLY A 260 4.67 8.46 6.66
N ILE A 261 4.18 7.23 6.53
CA ILE A 261 4.22 6.46 5.28
C ILE A 261 3.03 6.82 4.39
N VAL A 262 1.87 7.02 5.00
CA VAL A 262 0.62 7.42 4.36
C VAL A 262 0.32 8.88 4.69
N ASP A 263 -0.12 9.65 3.69
CA ASP A 263 -0.38 11.08 3.83
C ASP A 263 -1.82 11.39 4.21
N GLU A 264 -2.77 10.54 3.81
CA GLU A 264 -4.20 10.80 3.98
C GLU A 264 -4.98 9.48 4.09
N VAL A 265 -6.03 9.50 4.91
CA VAL A 265 -7.00 8.40 5.02
C VAL A 265 -8.35 8.90 4.54
N VAL A 266 -8.92 8.23 3.54
CA VAL A 266 -10.30 8.44 3.13
C VAL A 266 -11.19 7.50 3.94
N LYS A 267 -12.11 8.08 4.71
CA LYS A 267 -13.09 7.32 5.50
C LYS A 267 -14.00 6.50 4.61
N GLU A 268 -14.30 5.30 5.05
CA GLU A 268 -15.23 4.43 4.35
C GLU A 268 -16.66 4.62 4.88
N PRO A 269 -17.67 4.30 4.07
CA PRO A 269 -19.04 4.19 4.54
C PRO A 269 -19.14 3.20 5.71
N LEU A 270 -20.16 3.35 6.52
CA LEU A 270 -20.44 2.46 7.64
C LEU A 270 -20.55 1.00 7.16
N GLY A 271 -19.75 0.13 7.75
CA GLY A 271 -19.64 -1.26 7.33
C GLY A 271 -18.71 -1.50 6.11
N GLY A 272 -17.91 -0.49 5.68
CA GLY A 272 -16.88 -0.64 4.65
C GLY A 272 -17.29 -0.14 3.26
N ALA A 273 -16.29 -0.06 2.37
CA ALA A 273 -16.44 0.48 1.01
C ALA A 273 -17.52 -0.23 0.15
N HIS A 274 -17.74 -1.52 0.40
CA HIS A 274 -18.72 -2.34 -0.33
C HIS A 274 -20.18 -2.05 0.05
N ARG A 275 -20.44 -1.29 1.12
CA ARG A 275 -21.80 -0.96 1.52
C ARG A 275 -22.36 0.26 0.82
N ASP A 276 -21.50 1.18 0.37
CA ASP A 276 -21.89 2.34 -0.45
C ASP A 276 -20.77 2.70 -1.44
N ASN A 277 -20.81 1.99 -2.57
CA ASN A 277 -19.81 2.12 -3.63
C ASN A 277 -19.80 3.52 -4.27
N GLU A 278 -20.96 4.17 -4.37
CA GLU A 278 -21.07 5.50 -4.98
C GLU A 278 -20.46 6.58 -4.07
N LYS A 279 -20.75 6.49 -2.79
CA LYS A 279 -20.18 7.42 -1.80
C LYS A 279 -18.66 7.32 -1.77
N ILE A 280 -18.10 6.12 -1.64
CA ILE A 280 -16.63 5.98 -1.58
C ILE A 280 -15.95 6.42 -2.87
N ALA A 281 -16.56 6.20 -4.05
CA ALA A 281 -16.03 6.70 -5.32
C ALA A 281 -16.03 8.23 -5.37
N SER A 282 -17.09 8.87 -4.87
CA SER A 282 -17.19 10.33 -4.75
C SER A 282 -16.13 10.90 -3.80
N ASP A 283 -15.95 10.28 -2.63
CA ASP A 283 -14.98 10.73 -1.63
C ASP A 283 -13.53 10.58 -2.13
N ILE A 284 -13.21 9.48 -2.83
CA ILE A 284 -11.91 9.30 -3.50
C ILE A 284 -11.70 10.37 -4.59
N LYS A 285 -12.70 10.60 -5.45
CA LYS A 285 -12.63 11.64 -6.49
C LYS A 285 -12.31 13.00 -5.89
N LYS A 286 -13.00 13.37 -4.81
CA LYS A 286 -12.78 14.62 -4.09
C LYS A 286 -11.34 14.69 -3.56
N SER A 287 -10.86 13.66 -2.88
CA SER A 287 -9.49 13.60 -2.35
C SER A 287 -8.44 13.74 -3.46
N ILE A 288 -8.61 13.07 -4.61
CA ILE A 288 -7.70 13.21 -5.77
C ILE A 288 -7.64 14.67 -6.23
N LEU A 289 -8.80 15.31 -6.43
CA LEU A 289 -8.88 16.68 -6.92
C LEU A 289 -8.27 17.70 -5.96
N GLU A 290 -8.51 17.55 -4.66
CA GLU A 290 -7.91 18.38 -3.61
C GLU A 290 -6.39 18.25 -3.59
N ASN A 291 -5.87 17.01 -3.70
CA ASN A 291 -4.44 16.77 -3.75
C ASN A 291 -3.81 17.29 -5.05
N LEU A 292 -4.43 17.10 -6.22
CA LEU A 292 -3.94 17.66 -7.49
C LEU A 292 -3.85 19.19 -7.43
N LYS A 293 -4.81 19.85 -6.78
CA LYS A 293 -4.82 21.32 -6.63
C LYS A 293 -3.61 21.85 -5.85
N ILE A 294 -3.08 21.07 -4.90
CA ILE A 294 -1.88 21.44 -4.13
C ILE A 294 -0.67 21.61 -5.07
N PHE A 295 -0.57 20.76 -6.10
CA PHE A 295 0.57 20.75 -7.01
C PHE A 295 0.47 21.76 -8.16
N GLU A 296 -0.69 22.36 -8.43
CA GLU A 296 -0.88 23.29 -9.57
C GLU A 296 0.05 24.49 -9.55
N LYS A 297 0.49 24.92 -8.38
CA LYS A 297 1.37 26.08 -8.22
C LYS A 297 2.85 25.70 -8.15
N LEU A 298 3.18 24.42 -8.21
CA LEU A 298 4.53 23.94 -8.07
C LEU A 298 5.17 23.67 -9.43
N THR A 299 6.46 23.98 -9.55
CA THR A 299 7.25 23.56 -10.70
C THR A 299 7.55 22.07 -10.66
N GLY A 300 7.90 21.46 -11.80
CA GLY A 300 8.27 20.04 -11.86
C GLY A 300 9.42 19.67 -10.91
N ASP A 301 10.42 20.55 -10.78
CA ASP A 301 11.53 20.34 -9.85
C ASP A 301 11.09 20.42 -8.38
N GLN A 302 10.13 21.28 -8.04
CA GLN A 302 9.55 21.32 -6.69
C GLN A 302 8.75 20.05 -6.39
N ILE A 303 7.96 19.55 -7.36
CA ILE A 303 7.21 18.29 -7.24
C ILE A 303 8.15 17.11 -7.04
N TYR A 304 9.21 17.01 -7.83
CA TYR A 304 10.27 16.02 -7.69
C TYR A 304 10.95 16.08 -6.31
N ASN A 305 11.39 17.28 -5.88
CA ASN A 305 12.07 17.46 -4.61
C ASN A 305 11.18 17.18 -3.41
N GLN A 306 9.89 17.51 -3.47
CA GLN A 306 8.91 17.18 -2.43
C GLN A 306 8.82 15.66 -2.23
N ARG A 307 8.70 14.89 -3.32
CA ARG A 307 8.68 13.43 -3.27
C ARG A 307 9.97 12.86 -2.73
N LYS A 308 11.11 13.30 -3.25
CA LYS A 308 12.44 12.87 -2.79
C LYS A 308 12.63 13.11 -1.29
N THR A 309 12.30 14.30 -0.82
CA THR A 309 12.43 14.67 0.61
C THR A 309 11.53 13.80 1.48
N LYS A 310 10.28 13.59 1.09
CA LYS A 310 9.34 12.71 1.80
C LYS A 310 9.94 11.32 2.02
N PHE A 311 10.37 10.64 0.97
CA PHE A 311 10.89 9.27 1.10
C PHE A 311 12.22 9.22 1.87
N LEU A 312 13.06 10.24 1.76
CA LEU A 312 14.30 10.32 2.52
C LEU A 312 14.08 10.62 4.02
N GLN A 313 12.93 11.14 4.42
CA GLN A 313 12.57 11.39 5.80
C GLN A 313 12.00 10.16 6.52
N ILE A 314 11.43 9.20 5.78
CA ILE A 314 10.86 7.99 6.37
C ILE A 314 11.93 7.27 7.20
N GLY A 315 11.64 7.06 8.50
CA GLY A 315 12.52 6.39 9.46
C GLY A 315 13.67 7.25 10.04
N ARG A 316 13.88 8.49 9.55
CA ARG A 316 14.93 9.37 10.10
C ARG A 316 14.59 9.99 11.43
N ASP A 317 13.33 10.31 11.68
CA ASP A 317 12.89 10.98 12.92
C ASP A 317 13.06 10.11 14.16
N GLN A 318 13.11 8.79 13.97
CA GLN A 318 13.42 7.86 15.05
C GLN A 318 14.94 7.73 15.28
N GLY A 319 15.76 8.26 14.36
CA GLY A 319 17.21 8.20 14.35
C GLY A 319 17.73 6.77 14.41
N PHE A 320 19.05 6.60 14.35
CA PHE A 320 19.70 5.34 14.73
C PHE A 320 19.70 5.11 16.27
N LYS A 321 18.78 5.77 17.00
CA LYS A 321 18.63 5.62 18.46
C LYS A 321 18.22 4.20 18.89
N GLY A 322 17.82 3.34 17.97
CA GLY A 322 17.49 1.94 18.26
C GLY A 322 18.63 0.97 18.06
N LEU A 323 19.78 1.39 17.54
CA LEU A 323 21.01 0.63 17.61
C LEU A 323 21.65 0.86 18.99
N SER A 324 20.91 0.50 20.06
CA SER A 324 21.53 0.27 21.36
C SER A 324 22.56 -0.84 21.21
N GLU A 325 23.55 -0.87 22.07
CA GLU A 325 24.70 -1.80 22.07
C GLU A 325 24.34 -3.29 21.86
N THR A 326 23.08 -3.66 21.98
CA THR A 326 22.55 -5.03 21.71
C THR A 326 22.35 -5.33 20.23
N THR A 327 22.21 -4.32 19.34
CA THR A 327 21.99 -4.53 17.90
C THR A 327 23.32 -4.58 17.12
N GLU A 328 24.44 -4.20 17.72
CA GLU A 328 25.76 -4.42 17.14
C GLU A 328 26.10 -5.93 16.97
N LYS A 329 25.33 -6.82 17.60
CA LYS A 329 25.49 -8.28 17.46
C LYS A 329 24.73 -8.89 16.28
N GLY A 330 23.94 -8.16 15.54
CA GLY A 330 22.97 -8.73 14.60
C GLY A 330 23.12 -8.39 13.13
N LEU A 331 24.19 -7.93 12.57
CA LEU A 331 24.54 -7.79 11.13
C LEU A 331 25.81 -6.92 10.95
N GLY A 332 26.39 -6.48 12.04
CA GLY A 332 27.70 -5.84 12.03
C GLY A 332 28.79 -6.86 11.76
N TYR A 333 29.78 -6.43 11.04
CA TYR A 333 31.07 -7.11 10.87
C TYR A 333 31.51 -7.68 12.22
N VAL A 334 31.41 -8.99 12.39
CA VAL A 334 31.94 -9.67 13.59
C VAL A 334 33.43 -9.45 13.55
N GLU A 335 33.93 -8.51 14.35
CA GLU A 335 35.38 -8.36 14.51
C GLU A 335 35.92 -9.70 15.00
N THR A 336 36.55 -10.41 14.09
CA THR A 336 37.22 -11.67 14.44
C THR A 336 38.30 -11.37 15.48
N THR A 337 38.58 -12.34 16.36
CA THR A 337 39.66 -12.21 17.35
C THR A 337 40.97 -11.78 16.73
N ILE A 338 41.18 -12.19 15.45
CA ILE A 338 42.33 -11.81 14.63
C ILE A 338 42.33 -10.32 14.29
N SER A 339 41.17 -9.69 13.94
CA SER A 339 41.13 -8.25 13.65
C SER A 339 41.34 -7.38 14.88
N LYS A 340 40.91 -7.87 16.07
CA LYS A 340 41.19 -7.21 17.36
C LYS A 340 42.68 -7.29 17.70
N LEU A 341 43.30 -8.43 17.47
CA LEU A 341 44.76 -8.59 17.66
C LEU A 341 45.59 -7.73 16.69
N PHE A 342 45.11 -7.59 15.43
CA PHE A 342 45.76 -6.71 14.46
C PHE A 342 45.66 -5.21 14.85
N LYS A 343 44.51 -4.73 15.32
CA LYS A 343 44.33 -3.37 15.84
C LYS A 343 45.20 -3.12 17.10
N LEU A 344 45.28 -4.09 17.99
CA LEU A 344 46.15 -4.02 19.16
C LEU A 344 47.64 -4.00 18.77
N ALA A 345 48.04 -4.77 17.76
CA ALA A 345 49.42 -4.78 17.25
C ALA A 345 49.78 -3.46 16.53
N GLN A 346 48.86 -2.86 15.79
CA GLN A 346 49.05 -1.55 15.16
C GLN A 346 49.20 -0.44 16.23
N ASN A 347 48.37 -0.43 17.28
CA ASN A 347 48.50 0.54 18.38
C ASN A 347 49.80 0.36 19.13
N LYS A 348 50.27 -0.89 19.35
CA LYS A 348 51.58 -1.12 19.98
C LYS A 348 52.74 -0.67 19.10
N LYS A 349 52.65 -0.81 17.77
CA LYS A 349 53.68 -0.26 16.86
C LYS A 349 53.76 1.26 16.92
N ILE A 350 52.63 1.97 16.97
CA ILE A 350 52.59 3.43 17.10
C ILE A 350 53.18 3.87 18.43
N ILE A 351 52.91 3.16 19.53
CA ILE A 351 53.49 3.44 20.83
C ILE A 351 55.00 3.16 20.84
N LEU A 352 55.43 2.08 20.22
CA LEU A 352 56.85 1.70 20.15
C LEU A 352 57.65 2.73 19.31
N THR A 353 57.10 3.17 18.16
CA THR A 353 57.75 4.23 17.34
C THR A 353 57.76 5.57 18.04
N GLY A 354 56.73 5.91 18.82
CA GLY A 354 56.72 7.11 19.67
C GLY A 354 57.77 7.09 20.77
N ILE A 355 57.94 5.94 21.44
CA ILE A 355 58.97 5.76 22.50
C ILE A 355 60.40 5.81 21.90
N LEU A 356 60.64 5.15 20.77
CA LEU A 356 61.94 5.20 20.10
C LEU A 356 62.29 6.60 19.58
N GLY A 357 61.32 7.34 19.09
CA GLY A 357 61.48 8.73 18.67
C GLY A 357 61.83 9.67 19.86
N ALA A 358 61.16 9.48 21.01
CA ALA A 358 61.44 10.25 22.23
C ALA A 358 62.83 9.92 22.80
N LEU A 359 63.25 8.67 22.79
CA LEU A 359 64.59 8.26 23.21
C LEU A 359 65.68 8.79 22.29
N ALA A 360 65.46 8.83 20.98
CA ALA A 360 66.41 9.43 20.01
C ALA A 360 66.54 10.95 20.21
N LEU A 361 65.40 11.64 20.49
CA LEU A 361 65.42 13.07 20.76
C LEU A 361 66.16 13.40 22.10
N ALA A 362 65.95 12.58 23.14
CA ALA A 362 66.62 12.70 24.38
C ALA A 362 68.15 12.47 24.26
N ALA A 363 68.57 11.52 23.46
CA ALA A 363 69.99 11.27 23.17
C ALA A 363 70.65 12.45 22.41
N ILE A 364 69.91 13.08 21.48
CA ILE A 364 70.39 14.25 20.72
C ILE A 364 70.54 15.50 21.62
N LEU A 365 69.73 15.62 22.67
CA LEU A 365 69.79 16.74 23.64
C LEU A 365 70.81 16.55 24.78
N MET A 366 71.38 15.35 24.88
CA MET A 366 72.43 15.04 25.88
C MET A 366 73.85 15.08 25.28
N PHE A 367 73.95 15.26 23.98
CA PHE A 367 75.29 15.55 23.32
C PHE A 367 75.20 16.95 22.70
#